data_948d7221b2f9e80bbe04bb815fef5f4f
#
_entry.id   948d7221b2f9e80bbe04bb815fef5f4f
#
_cell.length_a   1.000
_cell.length_b   1.000
_cell.length_c   1.000
_cell.angle_alpha   90.00
_cell.angle_beta   90.00
_cell.angle_gamma   90.00
#
_symmetry.space_group_name_H-M   'P 1'
#
loop_
_entity.id
_entity.type
_entity.pdbx_description
1 polymer ?
#
loop_
_entity_poly.entity_id
_entity_poly.type
_entity_poly.pdbx_seq_one_letter_code
_entity_poly.pdbx_strand_id
1 'polypeptide(L)' 'MQIQIRPHFFLNCLKNLYALAQEQQYDRIQRMILALSDYLRYLFSNNM' A
#
# COMPACT_ATOMS: atom_id res chain seq x y z
N MET A 1 -18.39 10.78 -10.58
CA MET A 1 -17.73 10.64 -9.49
C MET A 1 -16.40 10.09 -9.67
N GLN A 2 -15.53 10.47 -8.96
CA GLN A 2 -14.23 10.07 -9.23
C GLN A 2 -13.88 8.92 -8.39
N ILE A 3 -12.89 8.25 -8.78
CA ILE A 3 -12.43 7.17 -8.06
C ILE A 3 -11.73 7.64 -6.88
N GLN A 4 -12.06 7.03 -5.79
CA GLN A 4 -11.48 7.49 -4.63
C GLN A 4 -10.49 6.53 -4.15
N ILE A 5 -9.27 6.81 -4.34
CA ILE A 5 -8.28 6.13 -3.57
C ILE A 5 -8.23 6.92 -2.33
N ARG A 6 -8.67 6.39 -1.27
CA ARG A 6 -8.74 7.17 -0.07
C ARG A 6 -7.40 7.64 0.34
N PRO A 7 -7.19 8.93 0.43
CA PRO A 7 -5.89 9.47 0.83
C PRO A 7 -5.47 8.99 2.20
N HIS A 8 -6.43 8.86 3.11
CA HIS A 8 -6.11 8.42 4.45
C HIS A 8 -5.55 7.01 4.43
N PHE A 9 -6.15 6.15 3.64
CA PHE A 9 -5.68 4.78 3.56
C PHE A 9 -4.24 4.74 3.07
N PHE A 10 -3.98 5.47 2.01
CA PHE A 10 -2.66 5.46 1.42
C PHE A 10 -1.63 6.04 2.37
N LEU A 11 -1.96 7.14 3.00
CA LEU A 11 -1.04 7.76 3.94
C LEU A 11 -0.78 6.87 5.14
N ASN A 12 -1.79 6.17 5.60
CA ASN A 12 -1.60 5.26 6.71
C ASN A 12 -0.66 4.12 6.35
N CYS A 13 -0.78 3.63 5.12
CA CYS A 13 0.12 2.58 4.67
C CYS A 13 1.55 3.09 4.64
N LEU A 14 1.74 4.30 4.15
CA LEU A 14 3.08 4.86 4.10
C LEU A 14 3.65 5.04 5.49
N LYS A 15 2.84 5.49 6.42
CA LYS A 15 3.30 5.66 7.79
C LYS A 15 3.68 4.32 8.41
N ASN A 16 2.88 3.31 8.12
CA ASN A 16 3.19 1.99 8.64
C ASN A 16 4.50 1.47 8.08
N LEU A 17 4.70 1.69 6.80
CA LEU A 17 5.96 1.29 6.18
C LEU A 17 7.14 2.01 6.82
N TYR A 18 6.94 3.29 7.08
CA TYR A 18 7.99 4.06 7.69
C TYR A 18 8.34 3.51 9.08
N ALA A 19 7.32 3.20 9.86
CA ALA A 19 7.55 2.66 11.20
C ALA A 19 8.23 1.31 11.13
N LEU A 20 7.80 0.47 10.20
CA LEU A 20 8.42 -0.84 10.06
C LEU A 20 9.87 -0.71 9.63
N ALA A 21 10.14 0.28 8.80
CA ALA A 21 11.51 0.50 8.37
C ALA A 21 12.38 0.92 9.53
N GLN A 22 11.84 1.76 10.41
CA GLN A 22 12.60 2.18 11.58
C GLN A 22 12.93 1.01 12.48
N GLU A 23 12.04 0.03 12.51
CA GLU A 23 12.25 -1.15 13.32
C GLU A 23 12.96 -2.25 12.57
N GLN A 24 13.36 -1.95 11.35
CA GLN A 24 14.10 -2.91 10.52
C GLN A 24 13.35 -4.20 10.31
N GLN A 25 12.05 -4.10 10.18
CA GLN A 25 11.21 -5.26 9.95
C GLN A 25 11.06 -5.50 8.47
N TYR A 26 12.10 -5.98 7.84
CA TYR A 26 12.13 -6.04 6.39
C TYR A 26 11.11 -7.02 5.82
N ASP A 27 10.89 -8.13 6.50
CA ASP A 27 9.91 -9.09 6.03
C ASP A 27 8.53 -8.46 5.97
N ARG A 28 8.18 -7.74 6.99
CA ARG A 28 6.87 -7.12 7.04
C ARG A 28 6.73 -6.03 6.00
N ILE A 29 7.81 -5.29 5.79
CA ILE A 29 7.80 -4.27 4.77
C ILE A 29 7.54 -4.90 3.42
N GLN A 30 8.23 -5.97 3.12
CA GLN A 30 8.06 -6.64 1.85
C GLN A 30 6.64 -7.13 1.66
N ARG A 31 6.08 -7.74 2.68
CA ARG A 31 4.72 -8.24 2.58
C ARG A 31 3.74 -7.12 2.36
N MET A 32 3.93 -6.01 3.04
CA MET A 32 3.02 -4.90 2.91
C MET A 32 3.11 -4.29 1.52
N ILE A 33 4.32 -4.18 1.00
CA ILE A 33 4.48 -3.64 -0.33
C ILE A 33 3.81 -4.54 -1.36
N LEU A 34 3.96 -5.84 -1.21
CA LEU A 34 3.32 -6.76 -2.14
C LEU A 34 1.81 -6.67 -2.05
N ALA A 35 1.30 -6.56 -0.85
CA ALA A 35 -0.14 -6.46 -0.68
C ALA A 35 -0.66 -5.17 -1.30
N LEU A 36 0.05 -4.08 -1.10
CA LEU A 36 -0.35 -2.82 -1.70
C LEU A 36 -0.28 -2.89 -3.20
N SER A 37 0.75 -3.53 -3.72
CA SER A 37 0.90 -3.66 -5.15
C SER A 37 -0.27 -4.42 -5.76
N ASP A 38 -0.66 -5.51 -5.11
CA ASP A 38 -1.79 -6.28 -5.59
C ASP A 38 -3.06 -5.46 -5.55
N TYR A 39 -3.24 -4.73 -4.47
CA TYR A 39 -4.43 -3.91 -4.34
C TYR A 39 -4.49 -2.86 -5.45
N LEU A 40 -3.40 -2.19 -5.68
CA LEU A 40 -3.36 -1.16 -6.70
C LEU A 40 -3.54 -1.76 -8.08
N ARG A 41 -2.95 -2.93 -8.31
CA ARG A 41 -3.11 -3.57 -9.58
C ARG A 41 -4.57 -3.94 -9.82
N TYR A 42 -5.22 -4.41 -8.77
CA TYR A 42 -6.62 -4.74 -8.87
C TYR A 42 -7.43 -3.51 -9.26
N LEU A 43 -7.13 -2.38 -8.64
CA LEU A 43 -7.87 -1.15 -8.91
C LEU A 43 -7.63 -0.63 -10.32
N PHE A 44 -6.40 -0.73 -10.79
CA PHE A 44 -6.07 -0.07 -12.03
C PHE A 44 -6.02 -0.97 -13.25
N SER A 45 -6.21 -2.24 -13.08
CA SER A 45 -6.09 -3.11 -14.22
C SER A 45 -7.38 -3.78 -14.57
N ASN A 46 -8.45 -3.29 -14.05
CA ASN A 46 -9.70 -3.96 -14.30
C ASN A 46 -10.15 -3.79 -15.73
N ASN A 47 -9.51 -2.94 -16.48
CA ASN A 47 -9.90 -2.78 -17.85
C ASN A 47 -8.95 -3.52 -18.80
N MET A 48 -8.14 -4.35 -18.26
CA MET A 48 -7.19 -5.05 -19.11
C MET A 48 -7.79 -6.27 -19.76
#